data_bfafb546df6495a9cd7e4a9641ed6ed7
#
_entry.id   bfafb546df6495a9cd7e4a9641ed6ed7
#
_cell.length_a   1.000
_cell.length_b   1.000
_cell.length_c   1.000
_cell.angle_alpha   90.00
_cell.angle_beta   90.00
_cell.angle_gamma   90.00
#
_symmetry.space_group_name_H-M   'P 1'
#
loop_
_entity.id
_entity.type
_entity.pdbx_description
1 polymer ?
#
loop_
_entity_poly.entity_id
_entity_poly.type
_entity_poly.pdbx_seq_one_letter_code
_entity_poly.pdbx_strand_id
1 'polypeptide(L)'
;MASTATTTTTSRSVVATRATAAFMLRHPAHWLALGFGSGLSPKAPGTAGTLWAWVAFLVLSHWLGTAQWGWLIAVSGGVGLWACTRTAQHMGTADPGAIVWDEVLAFWIVLWLLMPAPWWVQGLAFGLFRYFDAAKPGPVGWADRRFKLQPGQAIGWRQGFGILFDDLVAALCTLLVMALGARLWTS
;
A
#
# COMPACT_ATOMS: atom_id res chain seq x y z
N MET A 1 -24.50 52.73 15.00
CA MET A 1 -24.03 51.58 15.80
C MET A 1 -24.12 50.35 14.89
N ALA A 2 -23.01 49.95 14.28
CA ALA A 2 -22.94 48.76 13.42
C ALA A 2 -22.35 47.60 14.28
N SER A 3 -23.18 46.55 14.48
CA SER A 3 -22.79 45.33 15.22
C SER A 3 -22.06 44.43 14.26
N THR A 4 -20.76 44.30 14.49
CA THR A 4 -19.89 43.34 13.79
C THR A 4 -20.14 41.93 14.36
N ALA A 5 -20.87 41.10 13.65
CA ALA A 5 -21.03 39.68 14.00
C ALA A 5 -19.73 38.95 13.66
N THR A 6 -18.96 38.58 14.68
CA THR A 6 -17.77 37.75 14.56
C THR A 6 -18.22 36.29 14.34
N THR A 7 -18.13 35.83 13.10
CA THR A 7 -18.40 34.42 12.76
C THR A 7 -17.21 33.57 13.23
N THR A 8 -17.37 32.96 14.40
CA THR A 8 -16.39 31.99 14.93
C THR A 8 -16.51 30.69 14.11
N THR A 9 -15.62 30.53 13.14
CA THR A 9 -15.48 29.27 12.40
C THR A 9 -14.87 28.22 13.32
N THR A 10 -15.72 27.40 13.93
CA THR A 10 -15.29 26.28 14.75
C THR A 10 -14.62 25.24 13.83
N SER A 11 -13.31 25.22 13.80
CA SER A 11 -12.52 24.17 13.18
C SER A 11 -12.84 22.86 13.89
N ARG A 12 -13.70 22.03 13.29
CA ARG A 12 -13.91 20.64 13.74
C ARG A 12 -12.59 19.90 13.54
N SER A 13 -11.87 19.64 14.60
CA SER A 13 -10.75 18.70 14.61
C SER A 13 -11.32 17.33 14.19
N VAL A 14 -10.97 16.87 13.00
CA VAL A 14 -11.31 15.52 12.54
C VAL A 14 -10.53 14.55 13.42
N VAL A 15 -11.21 13.91 14.36
CA VAL A 15 -10.61 12.90 15.20
C VAL A 15 -10.28 11.69 14.30
N ALA A 16 -8.99 11.36 14.21
CA ALA A 16 -8.54 10.22 13.42
C ALA A 16 -9.19 8.92 13.92
N THR A 17 -9.88 8.23 13.03
CA THR A 17 -10.56 6.97 13.36
C THR A 17 -9.54 5.84 13.36
N ARG A 18 -9.56 5.03 14.43
CA ARG A 18 -8.66 3.88 14.56
C ARG A 18 -9.15 2.70 13.71
N ALA A 19 -8.24 2.00 13.03
CA ALA A 19 -8.55 0.76 12.34
C ALA A 19 -8.88 -0.35 13.36
N THR A 20 -10.08 -0.90 13.25
CA THR A 20 -10.58 -2.01 14.08
C THR A 20 -11.36 -2.97 13.19
N ALA A 21 -11.62 -4.20 13.66
CA ALA A 21 -12.48 -5.14 12.95
C ALA A 21 -13.88 -4.54 12.70
N ALA A 22 -14.44 -3.84 13.68
CA ALA A 22 -15.73 -3.15 13.53
C ALA A 22 -15.69 -2.04 12.45
N PHE A 23 -14.58 -1.30 12.34
CA PHE A 23 -14.39 -0.32 11.27
C PHE A 23 -14.29 -1.02 9.90
N MET A 24 -13.50 -2.09 9.80
CA MET A 24 -13.34 -2.87 8.58
C MET A 24 -14.69 -3.37 8.05
N LEU A 25 -15.56 -3.88 8.91
CA LEU A 25 -16.86 -4.43 8.54
C LEU A 25 -17.88 -3.39 8.03
N ARG A 26 -17.62 -2.09 8.17
CA ARG A 26 -18.58 -1.03 7.79
C ARG A 26 -18.64 -0.75 6.29
N HIS A 27 -17.59 -1.10 5.53
CA HIS A 27 -17.52 -0.73 4.12
C HIS A 27 -16.57 -1.65 3.34
N PRO A 28 -16.93 -2.11 2.12
CA PRO A 28 -16.09 -3.02 1.32
C PRO A 28 -14.70 -2.45 1.00
N ALA A 29 -14.57 -1.13 0.83
CA ALA A 29 -13.27 -0.50 0.63
C ALA A 29 -12.32 -0.75 1.82
N HIS A 30 -12.83 -0.78 3.05
CA HIS A 30 -12.00 -1.04 4.23
C HIS A 30 -11.47 -2.47 4.25
N TRP A 31 -12.29 -3.45 3.84
CA TRP A 31 -11.85 -4.83 3.74
C TRP A 31 -10.63 -4.97 2.84
N LEU A 32 -10.71 -4.37 1.67
CA LEU A 32 -9.65 -4.42 0.70
C LEU A 32 -8.43 -3.63 1.20
N ALA A 33 -8.61 -2.35 1.56
CA ALA A 33 -7.52 -1.49 1.98
C ALA A 33 -6.76 -2.02 3.20
N LEU A 34 -7.46 -2.67 4.14
CA LEU A 34 -6.86 -3.31 5.33
C LEU A 34 -6.38 -4.75 5.04
N GLY A 35 -6.24 -5.15 3.78
CA GLY A 35 -5.72 -6.46 3.37
C GLY A 35 -6.45 -7.62 4.02
N PHE A 36 -7.80 -7.60 4.01
CA PHE A 36 -8.67 -8.59 4.64
C PHE A 36 -8.37 -8.84 6.13
N GLY A 37 -7.87 -7.80 6.82
CA GLY A 37 -7.58 -7.84 8.26
C GLY A 37 -6.09 -7.94 8.60
N SER A 38 -5.20 -8.19 7.65
CA SER A 38 -3.74 -8.20 7.89
C SER A 38 -3.24 -6.83 8.39
N GLY A 39 -3.82 -5.73 7.91
CA GLY A 39 -3.56 -4.36 8.36
C GLY A 39 -4.04 -4.03 9.77
N LEU A 40 -4.83 -4.92 10.41
CA LEU A 40 -5.21 -4.79 11.82
C LEU A 40 -4.14 -5.32 12.78
N SER A 41 -3.02 -5.83 12.26
CA SER A 41 -1.90 -6.27 13.08
C SER A 41 -1.40 -5.15 13.99
N PRO A 42 -1.28 -5.37 15.32
CA PRO A 42 -0.84 -4.34 16.25
C PRO A 42 0.64 -4.00 16.13
N LYS A 43 1.41 -4.88 15.50
CA LYS A 43 2.84 -4.70 15.22
C LYS A 43 3.09 -4.92 13.74
N ALA A 44 3.78 -3.96 13.11
CA ALA A 44 4.21 -4.02 11.70
C ALA A 44 3.09 -4.45 10.73
N PRO A 45 1.96 -3.71 10.62
CA PRO A 45 0.84 -4.08 9.74
C PRO A 45 1.27 -4.25 8.28
N GLY A 46 2.17 -3.43 7.76
CA GLY A 46 2.72 -3.59 6.42
C GLY A 46 3.46 -4.92 6.21
N THR A 47 4.24 -5.39 7.21
CA THR A 47 4.86 -6.72 7.14
C THR A 47 3.81 -7.82 7.12
N ALA A 48 2.75 -7.68 7.91
CA ALA A 48 1.63 -8.63 7.91
C ALA A 48 0.88 -8.61 6.57
N GLY A 49 0.68 -7.43 5.96
CA GLY A 49 0.11 -7.26 4.63
C GLY A 49 0.95 -7.92 3.54
N THR A 50 2.27 -7.70 3.55
CA THR A 50 3.20 -8.32 2.60
C THR A 50 3.27 -9.84 2.75
N LEU A 51 3.25 -10.37 3.98
CA LEU A 51 3.16 -11.82 4.23
C LEU A 51 1.85 -12.40 3.73
N TRP A 52 0.73 -11.73 4.00
CA TRP A 52 -0.57 -12.13 3.48
C TRP A 52 -0.56 -12.14 1.94
N ALA A 53 0.03 -11.13 1.31
CA ALA A 53 0.18 -11.08 -0.15
C ALA A 53 0.97 -12.27 -0.68
N TRP A 54 2.06 -12.66 -0.01
CA TRP A 54 2.88 -13.81 -0.40
C TRP A 54 2.09 -15.11 -0.30
N VAL A 55 1.41 -15.35 0.82
CA VAL A 55 0.55 -16.54 0.98
C VAL A 55 -0.56 -16.58 -0.08
N ALA A 56 -1.25 -15.45 -0.30
CA ALA A 56 -2.27 -15.34 -1.33
C ALA A 56 -1.71 -15.62 -2.73
N PHE A 57 -0.51 -15.12 -3.04
CA PHE A 57 0.17 -15.40 -4.31
C PHE A 57 0.46 -16.89 -4.48
N LEU A 58 1.01 -17.56 -3.46
CA LEU A 58 1.30 -19.00 -3.51
C LEU A 58 0.02 -19.82 -3.74
N VAL A 59 -1.04 -19.48 -3.04
CA VAL A 59 -2.34 -20.18 -3.17
C VAL A 59 -2.95 -19.94 -4.55
N LEU A 60 -3.07 -18.70 -4.99
CA LEU A 60 -3.71 -18.34 -6.26
C LEU A 60 -2.91 -18.83 -7.47
N SER A 61 -1.58 -18.93 -7.39
CA SER A 61 -0.72 -19.42 -8.47
C SER A 61 -0.95 -20.89 -8.83
N HIS A 62 -1.71 -21.65 -8.02
CA HIS A 62 -2.15 -22.98 -8.42
C HIS A 62 -3.20 -22.95 -9.55
N TRP A 63 -3.92 -21.85 -9.72
CA TRP A 63 -4.97 -21.67 -10.72
C TRP A 63 -4.68 -20.56 -11.72
N LEU A 64 -3.84 -19.59 -11.35
CA LEU A 64 -3.54 -18.42 -12.16
C LEU A 64 -2.16 -18.55 -12.82
N GLY A 65 -2.14 -18.50 -14.15
CA GLY A 65 -0.92 -18.35 -14.91
C GLY A 65 -0.49 -16.87 -15.02
N THR A 66 0.63 -16.63 -15.72
CA THR A 66 1.25 -15.29 -15.83
C THR A 66 0.28 -14.24 -16.40
N ALA A 67 -0.52 -14.58 -17.41
CA ALA A 67 -1.47 -13.64 -18.02
C ALA A 67 -2.61 -13.26 -17.04
N GLN A 68 -3.16 -14.25 -16.32
CA GLN A 68 -4.21 -14.00 -15.33
C GLN A 68 -3.70 -13.16 -14.15
N TRP A 69 -2.46 -13.36 -13.73
CA TRP A 69 -1.82 -12.52 -12.72
C TRP A 69 -1.72 -11.07 -13.19
N GLY A 70 -1.31 -10.83 -14.45
CA GLY A 70 -1.27 -9.48 -15.01
C GLY A 70 -2.63 -8.77 -14.96
N TRP A 71 -3.71 -9.47 -15.32
CA TRP A 71 -5.07 -8.93 -15.22
C TRP A 71 -5.52 -8.70 -13.78
N LEU A 72 -5.24 -9.64 -12.87
CA LEU A 72 -5.57 -9.49 -11.45
C LEU A 72 -4.87 -8.26 -10.85
N ILE A 73 -3.58 -8.08 -11.12
CA ILE A 73 -2.80 -6.94 -10.66
C ILE A 73 -3.36 -5.62 -11.22
N ALA A 74 -3.68 -5.56 -12.52
CA ALA A 74 -4.23 -4.36 -13.14
C ALA A 74 -5.57 -3.95 -12.51
N VAL A 75 -6.49 -4.92 -12.34
CA VAL A 75 -7.79 -4.68 -11.69
C VAL A 75 -7.60 -4.30 -10.22
N SER A 76 -6.72 -5.01 -9.51
CA SER A 76 -6.38 -4.75 -8.10
C SER A 76 -5.79 -3.36 -7.88
N GLY A 77 -5.02 -2.85 -8.85
CA GLY A 77 -4.50 -1.48 -8.84
C GLY A 77 -5.61 -0.43 -8.86
N GLY A 78 -6.55 -0.56 -9.80
CA GLY A 78 -7.68 0.37 -9.92
C GLY A 78 -8.64 0.33 -8.72
N VAL A 79 -9.04 -0.88 -8.32
CA VAL A 79 -9.92 -1.08 -7.16
C VAL A 79 -9.20 -0.71 -5.86
N GLY A 80 -7.91 -1.01 -5.75
CA GLY A 80 -7.06 -0.64 -4.62
C GLY A 80 -6.94 0.87 -4.44
N LEU A 81 -6.71 1.60 -5.52
CA LEU A 81 -6.68 3.07 -5.49
C LEU A 81 -7.99 3.65 -4.93
N TRP A 82 -9.13 3.14 -5.39
CA TRP A 82 -10.44 3.53 -4.83
C TRP A 82 -10.54 3.16 -3.35
N ALA A 83 -10.17 1.94 -2.97
CA ALA A 83 -10.30 1.44 -1.61
C ALA A 83 -9.40 2.20 -0.62
N CYS A 84 -8.13 2.41 -0.95
CA CYS A 84 -7.18 3.19 -0.13
C CYS A 84 -7.64 4.64 0.03
N THR A 85 -8.07 5.29 -1.07
CA THR A 85 -8.60 6.66 -1.01
C THR A 85 -9.81 6.78 -0.07
N ARG A 86 -10.80 5.89 -0.22
CA ARG A 86 -12.01 5.89 0.61
C ARG A 86 -11.71 5.59 2.06
N THR A 87 -10.82 4.64 2.32
CA THR A 87 -10.43 4.27 3.68
C THR A 87 -9.67 5.39 4.37
N ALA A 88 -8.71 6.03 3.70
CA ALA A 88 -8.00 7.19 4.21
C ALA A 88 -8.95 8.35 4.55
N GLN A 89 -9.95 8.63 3.69
CA GLN A 89 -10.99 9.63 3.94
C GLN A 89 -11.81 9.30 5.19
N HIS A 90 -12.27 8.05 5.34
CA HIS A 90 -13.07 7.63 6.48
C HIS A 90 -12.27 7.56 7.79
N MET A 91 -10.96 7.34 7.71
CA MET A 91 -10.06 7.40 8.87
C MET A 91 -9.64 8.82 9.22
N GLY A 92 -9.82 9.80 8.32
CA GLY A 92 -9.38 11.18 8.53
C GLY A 92 -7.86 11.35 8.56
N THR A 93 -7.11 10.39 7.99
CA THR A 93 -5.64 10.37 7.92
C THR A 93 -5.23 10.11 6.48
N ALA A 94 -4.28 10.91 5.97
CA ALA A 94 -3.88 10.83 4.56
C ALA A 94 -3.15 9.55 4.21
N ASP A 95 -2.42 8.99 5.17
CA ASP A 95 -1.64 7.78 5.04
C ASP A 95 -1.74 7.00 6.37
N PRO A 96 -2.83 6.23 6.56
CA PRO A 96 -2.99 5.43 7.76
C PRO A 96 -2.16 4.15 7.65
N GLY A 97 -1.23 3.91 8.55
CA GLY A 97 -0.38 2.71 8.54
C GLY A 97 -1.11 1.36 8.71
N ALA A 98 -2.43 1.36 8.76
CA ALA A 98 -3.26 0.16 8.71
C ALA A 98 -3.75 -0.18 7.28
N ILE A 99 -3.63 0.75 6.34
CA ILE A 99 -3.78 0.46 4.93
C ILE A 99 -2.54 -0.34 4.52
N VAL A 100 -2.76 -1.49 3.91
CA VAL A 100 -1.70 -2.44 3.50
C VAL A 100 -1.93 -3.00 2.09
N TRP A 101 -2.94 -2.47 1.37
CA TRP A 101 -3.22 -2.91 0.01
C TRP A 101 -2.16 -2.46 -0.99
N ASP A 102 -1.47 -1.38 -0.71
CA ASP A 102 -0.29 -0.87 -1.40
C ASP A 102 0.84 -1.89 -1.38
N GLU A 103 1.20 -2.41 -0.19
CA GLU A 103 2.18 -3.47 -0.05
C GLU A 103 1.73 -4.78 -0.73
N VAL A 104 0.44 -5.11 -0.63
CA VAL A 104 -0.12 -6.31 -1.29
C VAL A 104 0.05 -6.20 -2.81
N LEU A 105 -0.40 -5.10 -3.40
CA LEU A 105 -0.31 -4.87 -4.84
C LEU A 105 1.14 -4.85 -5.32
N ALA A 106 1.99 -4.08 -4.65
CA ALA A 106 3.39 -3.90 -5.00
C ALA A 106 4.16 -5.23 -4.91
N PHE A 107 3.94 -6.01 -3.85
CA PHE A 107 4.61 -7.30 -3.70
C PHE A 107 4.08 -8.36 -4.67
N TRP A 108 2.79 -8.34 -5.06
CA TRP A 108 2.28 -9.18 -6.14
C TRP A 108 2.96 -8.87 -7.48
N ILE A 109 3.24 -7.59 -7.78
CA ILE A 109 4.01 -7.20 -8.98
C ILE A 109 5.42 -7.79 -8.92
N VAL A 110 6.10 -7.71 -7.76
CA VAL A 110 7.45 -8.29 -7.58
C VAL A 110 7.41 -9.80 -7.85
N LEU A 111 6.49 -10.53 -7.21
CA LEU A 111 6.39 -11.98 -7.34
C LEU A 111 6.01 -12.40 -8.77
N TRP A 112 5.08 -11.68 -9.40
CA TRP A 112 4.65 -11.94 -10.78
C TRP A 112 5.81 -11.80 -11.78
N LEU A 113 6.61 -10.75 -11.67
CA LEU A 113 7.76 -10.51 -12.56
C LEU A 113 8.94 -11.45 -12.26
N LEU A 114 8.99 -12.07 -11.10
CA LEU A 114 9.98 -13.09 -10.76
C LEU A 114 9.53 -14.51 -11.16
N MET A 115 8.29 -14.71 -11.63
CA MET A 115 7.81 -16.06 -12.01
C MET A 115 8.58 -16.65 -13.19
N PRO A 116 8.91 -17.97 -13.15
CA PRO A 116 8.85 -18.86 -11.99
C PRO A 116 10.09 -18.69 -11.08
N ALA A 117 9.88 -18.45 -9.78
CA ALA A 117 10.97 -18.30 -8.83
C ALA A 117 10.83 -19.28 -7.67
N PRO A 118 11.94 -19.94 -7.23
CA PRO A 118 11.91 -20.79 -6.06
C PRO A 118 11.64 -19.97 -4.78
N TRP A 119 11.15 -20.63 -3.73
CA TRP A 119 10.71 -20.00 -2.49
C TRP A 119 11.79 -19.10 -1.82
N TRP A 120 13.06 -19.48 -1.91
CA TRP A 120 14.16 -18.70 -1.32
C TRP A 120 14.41 -17.37 -2.08
N VAL A 121 14.21 -17.34 -3.42
CA VAL A 121 14.25 -16.11 -4.21
C VAL A 121 13.08 -15.19 -3.84
N GLN A 122 11.90 -15.77 -3.65
CA GLN A 122 10.73 -15.02 -3.17
C GLN A 122 10.96 -14.47 -1.77
N GLY A 123 11.61 -15.23 -0.87
CA GLY A 123 12.00 -14.79 0.46
C GLY A 123 13.02 -13.66 0.46
N LEU A 124 14.01 -13.71 -0.44
CA LEU A 124 14.96 -12.61 -0.64
C LEU A 124 14.24 -11.35 -1.15
N ALA A 125 13.36 -11.51 -2.13
CA ALA A 125 12.55 -10.42 -2.66
C ALA A 125 11.66 -9.80 -1.57
N PHE A 126 11.06 -10.61 -0.69
CA PHE A 126 10.31 -10.14 0.47
C PHE A 126 11.17 -9.27 1.39
N GLY A 127 12.36 -9.74 1.76
CA GLY A 127 13.28 -8.99 2.63
C GLY A 127 13.70 -7.65 2.02
N LEU A 128 14.05 -7.66 0.73
CA LEU A 128 14.43 -6.45 -0.01
C LEU A 128 13.25 -5.47 -0.14
N PHE A 129 12.07 -5.96 -0.51
CA PHE A 129 10.88 -5.12 -0.61
C PHE A 129 10.56 -4.45 0.73
N ARG A 130 10.55 -5.21 1.82
CA ARG A 130 10.32 -4.67 3.17
C ARG A 130 11.40 -3.67 3.61
N TYR A 131 12.64 -3.87 3.21
CA TYR A 131 13.70 -2.90 3.46
C TYR A 131 13.43 -1.59 2.72
N PHE A 132 13.15 -1.63 1.41
CA PHE A 132 12.90 -0.43 0.63
C PHE A 132 11.66 0.32 1.09
N ASP A 133 10.58 -0.38 1.37
CA ASP A 133 9.34 0.20 1.85
C ASP A 133 9.47 0.79 3.27
N ALA A 134 10.04 0.07 4.22
CA ALA A 134 10.12 0.55 5.61
C ALA A 134 11.22 1.62 5.83
N ALA A 135 12.39 1.46 5.19
CA ALA A 135 13.50 2.40 5.34
C ALA A 135 13.40 3.59 4.37
N LYS A 136 12.61 3.46 3.30
CA LYS A 136 12.39 4.49 2.26
C LYS A 136 13.68 5.17 1.76
N PRO A 137 14.73 4.42 1.38
CA PRO A 137 15.98 5.02 0.92
C PRO A 137 15.80 5.66 -0.46
N GLY A 138 16.51 6.76 -0.72
CA GLY A 138 16.64 7.39 -2.04
C GLY A 138 15.32 7.65 -2.77
N PRO A 139 15.06 6.94 -3.90
CA PRO A 139 13.90 7.20 -4.74
C PRO A 139 12.57 6.88 -4.06
N VAL A 140 12.51 5.90 -3.14
CA VAL A 140 11.29 5.59 -2.39
C VAL A 140 10.92 6.73 -1.45
N GLY A 141 11.90 7.28 -0.72
CA GLY A 141 11.67 8.46 0.12
C GLY A 141 11.30 9.72 -0.67
N TRP A 142 11.76 9.86 -1.91
CA TRP A 142 11.30 10.90 -2.80
C TRP A 142 9.83 10.69 -3.19
N ALA A 143 9.45 9.47 -3.54
CA ALA A 143 8.07 9.10 -3.92
C ALA A 143 7.10 9.36 -2.76
N ASP A 144 7.43 8.90 -1.55
CA ASP A 144 6.66 9.13 -0.32
C ASP A 144 6.39 10.63 -0.07
N ARG A 145 7.40 11.49 -0.23
CA ARG A 145 7.24 12.93 -0.02
C ARG A 145 6.43 13.63 -1.10
N ARG A 146 6.37 13.08 -2.32
CA ARG A 146 5.77 13.74 -3.49
C ARG A 146 4.26 13.97 -3.38
N PHE A 147 3.57 13.07 -2.66
CA PHE A 147 2.11 13.07 -2.55
C PHE A 147 1.60 13.33 -1.13
N LYS A 148 2.49 13.72 -0.19
CA LYS A 148 2.07 14.07 1.17
C LYS A 148 1.03 15.19 1.17
N LEU A 149 0.09 15.08 2.09
CA LEU A 149 -0.99 16.05 2.26
C LEU A 149 -0.40 17.41 2.66
N GLN A 150 -0.81 18.46 1.96
CA GLN A 150 -0.43 19.84 2.28
C GLN A 150 -1.44 20.43 3.27
N PRO A 151 -1.03 21.37 4.13
CA PRO A 151 -1.95 22.07 5.02
C PRO A 151 -3.15 22.65 4.25
N GLY A 152 -4.37 22.39 4.72
CA GLY A 152 -5.60 22.87 4.10
C GLY A 152 -6.13 22.02 2.92
N GLN A 153 -5.42 20.99 2.47
CA GLN A 153 -5.92 20.08 1.45
C GLN A 153 -6.83 19.01 2.05
N ALA A 154 -7.86 18.62 1.28
CA ALA A 154 -8.69 17.47 1.61
C ALA A 154 -8.01 16.17 1.14
N ILE A 155 -8.26 15.08 1.87
CA ILE A 155 -7.82 13.73 1.47
C ILE A 155 -8.62 13.31 0.24
N GLY A 156 -7.94 13.03 -0.87
CA GLY A 156 -8.54 12.69 -2.15
C GLY A 156 -7.72 11.66 -2.92
N TRP A 157 -8.03 11.53 -4.22
CA TRP A 157 -7.36 10.58 -5.13
C TRP A 157 -5.85 10.75 -5.21
N ARG A 158 -5.35 11.99 -5.04
CA ARG A 158 -3.92 12.27 -5.02
C ARG A 158 -3.23 11.59 -3.85
N GLN A 159 -3.83 11.59 -2.66
CA GLN A 159 -3.29 10.91 -1.49
C GLN A 159 -3.43 9.40 -1.63
N GLY A 160 -4.58 8.90 -2.11
CA GLY A 160 -4.76 7.48 -2.42
C GLY A 160 -3.75 6.95 -3.45
N PHE A 161 -3.43 7.75 -4.47
CA PHE A 161 -2.37 7.42 -5.41
C PHE A 161 -0.99 7.44 -4.73
N GLY A 162 -0.75 8.40 -3.85
CA GLY A 162 0.51 8.50 -3.09
C GLY A 162 0.78 7.26 -2.23
N ILE A 163 -0.26 6.72 -1.57
CA ILE A 163 -0.20 5.49 -0.78
C ILE A 163 0.33 4.31 -1.64
N LEU A 164 -0.17 4.17 -2.88
CA LEU A 164 0.27 3.09 -3.77
C LEU A 164 1.63 3.37 -4.42
N PHE A 165 1.95 4.64 -4.65
CA PHE A 165 3.07 5.02 -5.51
C PHE A 165 4.44 4.75 -4.89
N ASP A 166 4.64 5.03 -3.61
CA ASP A 166 5.91 4.78 -2.94
C ASP A 166 6.23 3.29 -2.86
N ASP A 167 5.23 2.44 -2.66
CA ASP A 167 5.40 0.99 -2.68
C ASP A 167 5.67 0.43 -4.08
N LEU A 168 5.07 1.01 -5.13
CA LEU A 168 5.44 0.68 -6.51
C LEU A 168 6.90 1.04 -6.80
N VAL A 169 7.41 2.15 -6.27
CA VAL A 169 8.82 2.51 -6.38
C VAL A 169 9.70 1.55 -5.56
N ALA A 170 9.26 1.12 -4.37
CA ALA A 170 9.95 0.12 -3.57
C ALA A 170 10.02 -1.24 -4.31
N ALA A 171 8.93 -1.65 -4.97
CA ALA A 171 8.88 -2.84 -5.82
C ALA A 171 9.88 -2.75 -7.00
N LEU A 172 9.93 -1.60 -7.68
CA LEU A 172 10.89 -1.37 -8.76
C LEU A 172 12.34 -1.46 -8.26
N CYS A 173 12.66 -0.82 -7.12
CA CYS A 173 14.00 -0.92 -6.51
C CYS A 173 14.34 -2.37 -6.16
N THR A 174 13.38 -3.12 -5.62
CA THR A 174 13.54 -4.54 -5.30
C THR A 174 13.88 -5.34 -6.56
N LEU A 175 13.12 -5.19 -7.62
CA LEU A 175 13.33 -5.89 -8.90
C LEU A 175 14.67 -5.53 -9.54
N LEU A 176 15.09 -4.27 -9.47
CA LEU A 176 16.40 -3.84 -9.98
C LEU A 176 17.55 -4.51 -9.23
N VAL A 177 17.48 -4.57 -7.90
CA VAL A 177 18.51 -5.25 -7.08
C VAL A 177 18.53 -6.75 -7.38
N MET A 178 17.35 -7.39 -7.49
CA MET A 178 17.24 -8.81 -7.84
C MET A 178 17.83 -9.10 -9.22
N ALA A 179 17.52 -8.27 -10.22
CA ALA A 179 18.04 -8.43 -11.58
C ALA A 179 19.56 -8.24 -11.67
N LEU A 180 20.10 -7.23 -10.95
CA LEU A 180 21.54 -7.01 -10.88
C LEU A 180 22.25 -8.19 -10.18
N GLY A 181 21.70 -8.67 -9.07
CA GLY A 181 22.24 -9.84 -8.36
C GLY A 181 22.25 -11.10 -9.24
N ALA A 182 21.16 -11.37 -9.96
CA ALA A 182 21.08 -12.49 -10.88
C ALA A 182 22.13 -12.41 -11.99
N ARG A 183 22.32 -11.21 -12.58
CA ARG A 183 23.32 -11.00 -13.64
C ARG A 183 24.76 -11.24 -13.16
N LEU A 184 25.08 -10.76 -11.95
CA LEU A 184 26.43 -10.95 -11.36
C LEU A 184 26.70 -12.42 -10.98
N TRP A 185 25.65 -13.17 -10.68
CA TRP A 185 25.79 -14.61 -10.37
C TRP A 185 26.03 -15.47 -11.62
N THR A 186 25.61 -15.02 -12.79
CA THR A 186 25.70 -15.76 -14.06
C THR A 186 26.89 -15.33 -14.92
N SER A 187 27.62 -14.28 -14.53
CA SER A 187 28.86 -13.80 -15.16
C SER A 187 30.10 -14.43 -14.52
#